data_29777cd20e16633c1d7e16326559410d
#
_entry.id   29777cd20e16633c1d7e16326559410d
#
_cell.length_a   1.000
_cell.length_b   1.000
_cell.length_c   1.000
_cell.angle_alpha   90.00
_cell.angle_beta   90.00
_cell.angle_gamma   90.00
#
_symmetry.space_group_name_H-M   'P 1'
#
loop_
_entity.id
_entity.type
_entity.pdbx_description
1 polymer ?
#
loop_
_entity_poly.entity_id
_entity_poly.type
_entity_poly.pdbx_seq_one_letter_code
_entity_poly.pdbx_strand_id
1 'polypeptide(L)'
;AAHQMEKRGIETFLGNLNRDIRTANSLMQSIRSTIRGLQRWIADLTEKKQILLDALEQAKEPTLSDLLVDYFNLRNEQRSDWSGKAKLKCTVRDFEEVKQAVDYLKAHSLNTVEDLNQAIESLNQTAAPLRRQLKRNENRMRAIAQIKDAAAIHAKLKPIHDTFLKKNFKLTKDAYASQHKEELDAFNKAVRTMMKLNGSTTVDFSALDAEFSALQSGSAELRSQLETLQPDISALKNIRKYIDMVLNKQQLSAPGGKTPEKESVLKQLEQLQQEKSKHKAITPMNREESL
;
A
#
# COMPACT_ATOMS: atom_id res chain seq x y z
N ALA A 1 -35.24 -42.38 49.36
CA ALA A 1 -35.21 -41.46 48.22
C ALA A 1 -34.34 -40.23 48.52
N ALA A 2 -34.49 -39.54 49.66
CA ALA A 2 -33.71 -38.30 49.99
C ALA A 2 -32.17 -38.58 50.02
N HIS A 3 -31.70 -39.62 50.69
CA HIS A 3 -30.25 -40.01 50.76
C HIS A 3 -29.65 -40.33 49.39
N GLN A 4 -30.41 -40.87 48.44
CA GLN A 4 -29.96 -41.12 47.07
C GLN A 4 -29.86 -39.81 46.24
N MET A 5 -30.76 -38.87 46.49
CA MET A 5 -30.71 -37.53 45.82
C MET A 5 -29.51 -36.70 46.31
N GLU A 6 -29.23 -36.75 47.61
CA GLU A 6 -28.06 -36.08 48.23
C GLU A 6 -26.78 -36.68 47.68
N LYS A 7 -26.64 -38.00 47.61
CA LYS A 7 -25.44 -38.71 47.02
C LYS A 7 -25.26 -38.32 45.55
N ARG A 8 -26.29 -38.27 44.71
CA ARG A 8 -26.24 -37.82 43.32
C ARG A 8 -25.79 -36.35 43.20
N GLY A 9 -26.31 -35.47 44.10
CA GLY A 9 -25.90 -34.10 44.18
C GLY A 9 -24.40 -33.92 44.45
N ILE A 10 -23.86 -34.68 45.41
CA ILE A 10 -22.43 -34.72 45.74
C ILE A 10 -21.62 -35.26 44.55
N GLU A 11 -22.01 -36.35 43.91
CA GLU A 11 -21.35 -36.94 42.75
C GLU A 11 -21.30 -35.95 41.58
N THR A 12 -22.38 -35.20 41.34
CA THR A 12 -22.46 -34.17 40.27
C THR A 12 -21.57 -32.98 40.62
N PHE A 13 -21.54 -32.52 41.87
CA PHE A 13 -20.65 -31.46 42.36
C PHE A 13 -19.19 -31.83 42.20
N LEU A 14 -18.78 -33.03 42.64
CA LEU A 14 -17.42 -33.55 42.48
C LEU A 14 -17.02 -33.70 41.01
N GLY A 15 -17.98 -34.12 40.15
CA GLY A 15 -17.78 -34.20 38.70
C GLY A 15 -17.48 -32.83 38.08
N ASN A 16 -18.22 -31.81 38.48
CA ASN A 16 -18.01 -30.43 38.03
C ASN A 16 -16.68 -29.86 38.56
N LEU A 17 -16.39 -30.05 39.85
CA LEU A 17 -15.14 -29.60 40.44
C LEU A 17 -13.91 -30.27 39.76
N ASN A 18 -13.98 -31.57 39.46
CA ASN A 18 -12.92 -32.23 38.71
C ASN A 18 -12.74 -31.72 37.28
N ARG A 19 -13.83 -31.29 36.63
CA ARG A 19 -13.75 -30.64 35.33
C ARG A 19 -13.08 -29.28 35.42
N ASP A 20 -13.43 -28.48 36.41
CA ASP A 20 -12.86 -27.16 36.65
C ASP A 20 -11.36 -27.28 37.01
N ILE A 21 -10.97 -28.26 37.82
CA ILE A 21 -9.58 -28.54 38.12
C ILE A 21 -8.80 -28.95 36.85
N ARG A 22 -9.35 -29.78 35.98
CA ARG A 22 -8.71 -30.14 34.71
C ARG A 22 -8.54 -28.94 33.79
N THR A 23 -9.57 -28.08 33.70
CA THR A 23 -9.51 -26.85 32.93
C THR A 23 -8.46 -25.88 33.47
N ALA A 24 -8.41 -25.70 34.80
CA ALA A 24 -7.42 -24.88 35.46
C ALA A 24 -5.99 -25.41 35.23
N ASN A 25 -5.79 -26.74 35.35
CA ASN A 25 -4.51 -27.38 35.07
C ASN A 25 -4.07 -27.22 33.62
N SER A 26 -4.97 -27.33 32.65
CA SER A 26 -4.70 -27.08 31.24
C SER A 26 -4.29 -25.62 30.97
N LEU A 27 -5.01 -24.67 31.58
CA LEU A 27 -4.67 -23.26 31.56
C LEU A 27 -3.29 -22.98 32.16
N MET A 28 -3.00 -23.56 33.32
CA MET A 28 -1.68 -23.44 33.97
C MET A 28 -0.54 -24.01 33.10
N GLN A 29 -0.76 -25.14 32.43
CA GLN A 29 0.23 -25.69 31.49
C GLN A 29 0.46 -24.76 30.29
N SER A 30 -0.60 -24.17 29.72
CA SER A 30 -0.53 -23.17 28.66
C SER A 30 0.25 -21.94 29.11
N ILE A 31 -0.07 -21.38 30.27
CA ILE A 31 0.64 -20.23 30.85
C ILE A 31 2.12 -20.54 31.06
N ARG A 32 2.44 -21.70 31.63
CA ARG A 32 3.84 -22.14 31.83
C ARG A 32 4.60 -22.30 30.51
N SER A 33 3.95 -22.78 29.47
CA SER A 33 4.52 -22.85 28.12
C SER A 33 4.82 -21.46 27.56
N THR A 34 3.86 -20.53 27.70
CA THR A 34 4.02 -19.12 27.30
C THR A 34 5.14 -18.43 28.07
N ILE A 35 5.19 -18.61 29.38
CA ILE A 35 6.28 -18.06 30.22
C ILE A 35 7.64 -18.59 29.77
N ARG A 36 7.78 -19.89 29.50
CA ARG A 36 9.04 -20.46 29.00
C ARG A 36 9.41 -19.94 27.61
N GLY A 37 8.42 -19.67 26.76
CA GLY A 37 8.61 -19.01 25.47
C GLY A 37 9.13 -17.58 25.63
N LEU A 38 8.51 -16.81 26.52
CA LEU A 38 8.93 -15.45 26.84
C LEU A 38 10.32 -15.38 27.48
N GLN A 39 10.65 -16.31 28.36
CA GLN A 39 11.99 -16.39 29.00
C GLN A 39 13.09 -16.64 27.96
N ARG A 40 12.86 -17.58 27.02
CA ARG A 40 13.81 -17.82 25.91
C ARG A 40 13.96 -16.59 25.03
N TRP A 41 12.87 -15.93 24.75
CA TRP A 41 12.88 -14.71 23.95
C TRP A 41 13.60 -13.55 24.66
N ILE A 42 13.39 -13.37 25.99
CA ILE A 42 14.14 -12.39 26.79
C ILE A 42 15.65 -12.70 26.78
N ALA A 43 16.03 -13.96 26.87
CA ALA A 43 17.44 -14.38 26.81
C ALA A 43 18.07 -14.03 25.45
N ASP A 44 17.39 -14.35 24.32
CA ASP A 44 17.81 -14.02 22.97
C ASP A 44 17.91 -12.48 22.78
N LEU A 45 16.97 -11.72 23.34
CA LEU A 45 16.99 -10.27 23.34
C LEU A 45 18.18 -9.69 24.11
N THR A 46 18.47 -10.27 25.27
CA THR A 46 19.58 -9.82 26.13
C THR A 46 20.91 -10.05 25.45
N GLU A 47 21.08 -11.21 24.81
CA GLU A 47 22.29 -11.53 24.04
C GLU A 47 22.47 -10.57 22.86
N LYS A 48 21.42 -10.35 22.09
CA LYS A 48 21.46 -9.40 20.96
C LYS A 48 21.70 -7.96 21.40
N LYS A 49 21.12 -7.55 22.54
CA LYS A 49 21.41 -6.25 23.14
C LYS A 49 22.90 -6.12 23.46
N GLN A 50 23.52 -7.17 24.03
CA GLN A 50 24.93 -7.13 24.38
C GLN A 50 25.82 -7.05 23.14
N ILE A 51 25.54 -7.82 22.10
CA ILE A 51 26.25 -7.73 20.80
C ILE A 51 26.16 -6.32 20.22
N LEU A 52 24.98 -5.69 20.31
CA LEU A 52 24.80 -4.31 19.84
C LEU A 52 25.55 -3.30 20.69
N LEU A 53 25.65 -3.48 22.02
CA LEU A 53 26.41 -2.62 22.92
C LEU A 53 27.91 -2.73 22.64
N ASP A 54 28.41 -3.96 22.46
CA ASP A 54 29.83 -4.22 22.16
C ASP A 54 30.23 -3.61 20.79
N ALA A 55 29.33 -3.66 19.81
CA ALA A 55 29.53 -3.00 18.52
C ALA A 55 29.50 -1.45 18.62
N LEU A 56 28.72 -0.89 19.54
CA LEU A 56 28.61 0.54 19.82
C LEU A 56 29.89 1.11 20.42
N GLU A 57 30.55 0.37 21.32
CA GLU A 57 31.82 0.78 21.92
C GLU A 57 32.99 0.84 20.91
N GLN A 58 32.87 0.10 19.80
CA GLN A 58 33.92 0.04 18.76
C GLN A 58 33.76 1.07 17.65
N ALA A 59 32.63 1.74 17.53
CA ALA A 59 32.31 2.61 16.41
C ALA A 59 32.54 4.10 16.74
N LYS A 60 33.41 4.78 15.96
CA LYS A 60 33.59 6.24 16.02
C LYS A 60 32.42 7.05 15.43
N GLU A 61 31.60 6.43 14.57
CA GLU A 61 30.42 7.03 13.96
C GLU A 61 29.23 6.07 14.10
N PRO A 62 28.01 6.58 14.35
CA PRO A 62 26.83 5.73 14.50
C PRO A 62 26.55 4.94 13.22
N THR A 63 26.48 3.62 13.34
CA THR A 63 26.11 2.74 12.24
C THR A 63 24.60 2.81 12.00
N LEU A 64 24.14 2.31 10.85
CA LEU A 64 22.69 2.16 10.58
C LEU A 64 22.00 1.30 11.65
N SER A 65 22.70 0.30 12.19
CA SER A 65 22.16 -0.55 13.26
C SER A 65 21.95 0.24 14.56
N ASP A 66 22.86 1.17 14.88
CA ASP A 66 22.73 2.05 16.06
C ASP A 66 21.53 2.99 15.90
N LEU A 67 21.37 3.58 14.73
CA LEU A 67 20.20 4.41 14.41
C LEU A 67 18.89 3.66 14.50
N LEU A 68 18.87 2.37 14.17
CA LEU A 68 17.68 1.52 14.34
C LEU A 68 17.39 1.20 15.82
N VAL A 69 18.42 1.07 16.65
CA VAL A 69 18.25 0.95 18.11
C VAL A 69 17.70 2.25 18.70
N ASP A 70 18.22 3.39 18.26
CA ASP A 70 17.72 4.71 18.63
C ASP A 70 16.25 4.91 18.21
N TYR A 71 15.88 4.44 17.03
CA TYR A 71 14.48 4.42 16.59
C TYR A 71 13.60 3.61 17.54
N PHE A 72 14.03 2.41 17.94
CA PHE A 72 13.29 1.57 18.88
C PHE A 72 13.13 2.27 20.25
N ASN A 73 14.20 2.87 20.76
CA ASN A 73 14.16 3.61 22.01
C ASN A 73 13.21 4.82 21.91
N LEU A 74 13.29 5.57 20.83
CA LEU A 74 12.39 6.69 20.54
C LEU A 74 10.91 6.28 20.54
N ARG A 75 10.60 5.14 19.92
CA ARG A 75 9.23 4.60 19.89
C ARG A 75 8.74 4.20 21.29
N ASN A 76 9.61 3.65 22.11
CA ASN A 76 9.28 3.28 23.49
C ASN A 76 9.11 4.51 24.38
N GLU A 77 9.92 5.55 24.22
CA GLU A 77 9.75 6.84 24.91
C GLU A 77 8.42 7.49 24.58
N GLN A 78 8.02 7.52 23.31
CA GLN A 78 6.73 8.06 22.86
C GLN A 78 5.53 7.36 23.49
N ARG A 79 5.72 6.16 24.04
CA ARG A 79 4.69 5.35 24.71
C ARG A 79 4.97 5.18 26.20
N SER A 80 5.76 6.07 26.79
CA SER A 80 6.06 6.02 28.22
C SER A 80 4.78 5.94 29.08
N ASP A 81 3.77 6.72 28.70
CA ASP A 81 2.48 6.84 29.41
C ASP A 81 1.50 5.70 29.13
N TRP A 82 1.83 4.82 28.18
CA TRP A 82 0.97 3.67 27.89
C TRP A 82 1.17 2.58 28.93
N SER A 83 0.10 1.89 29.29
CA SER A 83 0.16 0.79 30.26
C SER A 83 -0.37 -0.52 29.68
N GLY A 84 -0.01 -1.63 30.32
CA GLY A 84 -0.58 -2.95 30.11
C GLY A 84 -0.28 -3.61 28.76
N LYS A 85 -1.21 -4.46 28.31
CA LYS A 85 -1.07 -5.34 27.13
C LYS A 85 -0.85 -4.59 25.82
N ALA A 86 -1.41 -3.38 25.67
CA ALA A 86 -1.28 -2.58 24.44
C ALA A 86 0.16 -2.11 24.25
N LYS A 87 0.83 -1.61 25.29
CA LYS A 87 2.24 -1.21 25.28
C LYS A 87 3.11 -2.40 24.90
N LEU A 88 2.94 -3.53 25.59
CA LEU A 88 3.73 -4.74 25.32
C LEU A 88 3.58 -5.21 23.86
N LYS A 89 2.35 -5.30 23.35
CA LYS A 89 2.10 -5.72 21.95
C LYS A 89 2.79 -4.81 20.94
N CYS A 90 2.75 -3.49 21.15
CA CYS A 90 3.40 -2.54 20.25
C CYS A 90 4.92 -2.62 20.35
N THR A 91 5.49 -2.76 21.55
CA THR A 91 6.93 -2.91 21.76
C THR A 91 7.47 -4.17 21.09
N VAL A 92 6.77 -5.31 21.22
CA VAL A 92 7.12 -6.56 20.54
C VAL A 92 7.13 -6.39 19.04
N ARG A 93 6.09 -5.78 18.48
CA ARG A 93 6.00 -5.53 17.03
C ARG A 93 7.14 -4.64 16.54
N ASP A 94 7.38 -3.50 17.22
CA ASP A 94 8.44 -2.58 16.83
C ASP A 94 9.84 -3.25 16.94
N PHE A 95 10.01 -4.14 17.91
CA PHE A 95 11.23 -4.94 18.00
C PHE A 95 11.39 -5.90 16.82
N GLU A 96 10.33 -6.60 16.44
CA GLU A 96 10.36 -7.50 15.28
C GLU A 96 10.67 -6.74 13.99
N GLU A 97 10.07 -5.55 13.80
CA GLU A 97 10.34 -4.67 12.66
C GLU A 97 11.80 -4.22 12.63
N VAL A 98 12.36 -3.78 13.76
CA VAL A 98 13.77 -3.39 13.88
C VAL A 98 14.71 -4.58 13.68
N LYS A 99 14.38 -5.73 14.24
CA LYS A 99 15.17 -6.96 14.03
C LYS A 99 15.26 -7.31 12.54
N GLN A 100 14.12 -7.33 11.84
CA GLN A 100 14.08 -7.59 10.38
C GLN A 100 14.93 -6.57 9.61
N ALA A 101 14.89 -5.30 10.01
CA ALA A 101 15.69 -4.25 9.40
C ALA A 101 17.19 -4.48 9.62
N VAL A 102 17.61 -4.82 10.84
CA VAL A 102 19.02 -5.14 11.17
C VAL A 102 19.50 -6.40 10.42
N ASP A 103 18.67 -7.44 10.38
CA ASP A 103 19.00 -8.67 9.65
C ASP A 103 19.17 -8.38 8.15
N TYR A 104 18.33 -7.52 7.58
CA TYR A 104 18.46 -7.07 6.18
C TYR A 104 19.75 -6.28 5.95
N LEU A 105 20.07 -5.30 6.81
CA LEU A 105 21.31 -4.51 6.72
C LEU A 105 22.55 -5.41 6.75
N LYS A 106 22.56 -6.41 7.62
CA LYS A 106 23.66 -7.39 7.72
C LYS A 106 23.78 -8.26 6.47
N ALA A 107 22.65 -8.77 5.96
CA ALA A 107 22.64 -9.62 4.76
C ALA A 107 23.16 -8.88 3.52
N HIS A 108 22.96 -7.57 3.46
CA HIS A 108 23.39 -6.72 2.34
C HIS A 108 24.64 -5.89 2.64
N SER A 109 25.28 -6.07 3.79
CA SER A 109 26.50 -5.36 4.23
C SER A 109 26.33 -3.83 4.20
N LEU A 110 25.15 -3.33 4.56
CA LEU A 110 24.84 -1.89 4.61
C LEU A 110 25.14 -1.36 6.01
N ASN A 111 26.18 -0.56 6.16
CA ASN A 111 26.65 -0.07 7.46
C ASN A 111 26.42 1.44 7.65
N THR A 112 26.44 2.20 6.58
CA THR A 112 26.35 3.67 6.60
C THR A 112 25.09 4.17 5.90
N VAL A 113 24.70 5.41 6.21
CA VAL A 113 23.59 6.09 5.52
C VAL A 113 23.88 6.22 4.02
N GLU A 114 25.14 6.35 3.64
CA GLU A 114 25.56 6.41 2.25
C GLU A 114 25.34 5.08 1.54
N ASP A 115 25.73 3.95 2.17
CA ASP A 115 25.45 2.61 1.62
C ASP A 115 23.94 2.40 1.40
N LEU A 116 23.11 2.84 2.37
CA LEU A 116 21.66 2.76 2.25
C LEU A 116 21.14 3.59 1.07
N ASN A 117 21.65 4.81 0.88
CA ASN A 117 21.26 5.68 -0.23
C ASN A 117 21.65 5.06 -1.58
N GLN A 118 22.86 4.51 -1.68
CA GLN A 118 23.33 3.82 -2.88
C GLN A 118 22.50 2.57 -3.20
N ALA A 119 22.16 1.79 -2.18
CA ALA A 119 21.27 0.62 -2.34
C ALA A 119 19.87 1.02 -2.83
N ILE A 120 19.28 2.07 -2.26
CA ILE A 120 17.99 2.62 -2.69
C ILE A 120 18.07 3.11 -4.14
N GLU A 121 19.12 3.85 -4.49
CA GLU A 121 19.31 4.39 -5.85
C GLU A 121 19.47 3.24 -6.87
N SER A 122 20.32 2.27 -6.59
CA SER A 122 20.53 1.08 -7.43
C SER A 122 19.23 0.32 -7.68
N LEU A 123 18.43 0.12 -6.62
CA LEU A 123 17.15 -0.56 -6.72
C LEU A 123 16.13 0.25 -7.52
N ASN A 124 16.12 1.58 -7.37
CA ASN A 124 15.29 2.47 -8.15
C ASN A 124 15.69 2.46 -9.63
N GLN A 125 16.99 2.48 -9.93
CA GLN A 125 17.50 2.37 -11.29
C GLN A 125 17.09 1.06 -11.97
N THR A 126 17.01 -0.03 -11.21
CA THR A 126 16.54 -1.33 -11.71
C THR A 126 15.01 -1.35 -11.86
N ALA A 127 14.25 -0.87 -10.89
CA ALA A 127 12.80 -0.95 -10.89
C ALA A 127 12.12 0.08 -11.81
N ALA A 128 12.71 1.27 -11.98
CA ALA A 128 12.11 2.35 -12.76
C ALA A 128 11.91 2.00 -14.25
N PRO A 129 12.90 1.41 -14.96
CA PRO A 129 12.68 1.01 -16.36
C PRO A 129 11.62 -0.07 -16.49
N LEU A 130 11.55 -1.05 -15.57
CA LEU A 130 10.53 -2.09 -15.56
C LEU A 130 9.12 -1.49 -15.42
N ARG A 131 8.94 -0.56 -14.48
CA ARG A 131 7.66 0.16 -14.30
C ARG A 131 7.27 0.99 -15.53
N ARG A 132 8.25 1.67 -16.16
CA ARG A 132 8.01 2.45 -17.38
C ARG A 132 7.59 1.55 -18.54
N GLN A 133 8.24 0.39 -18.67
CA GLN A 133 7.92 -0.58 -19.72
C GLN A 133 6.54 -1.19 -19.50
N LEU A 134 6.22 -1.60 -18.26
CA LEU A 134 4.91 -2.10 -17.90
C LEU A 134 3.81 -1.09 -18.24
N LYS A 135 4.00 0.18 -17.87
CA LYS A 135 3.05 1.25 -18.20
C LYS A 135 2.89 1.47 -19.70
N ARG A 136 3.99 1.37 -20.46
CA ARG A 136 3.94 1.45 -21.94
C ARG A 136 3.12 0.29 -22.53
N ASN A 137 3.37 -0.92 -22.07
CA ASN A 137 2.64 -2.12 -22.51
C ASN A 137 1.14 -1.99 -22.19
N GLU A 138 0.78 -1.57 -20.96
CA GLU A 138 -0.61 -1.35 -20.55
C GLU A 138 -1.30 -0.27 -21.39
N ASN A 139 -0.60 0.83 -21.69
CA ASN A 139 -1.15 1.88 -22.54
C ASN A 139 -1.36 1.37 -23.99
N ARG A 140 -0.42 0.56 -24.52
CA ARG A 140 -0.56 0.00 -25.86
C ARG A 140 -1.69 -1.04 -25.92
N MET A 141 -1.84 -1.88 -24.92
CA MET A 141 -2.99 -2.81 -24.82
C MET A 141 -4.35 -2.07 -24.80
N ARG A 142 -4.43 -0.95 -24.06
CA ARG A 142 -5.62 -0.10 -24.09
C ARG A 142 -5.86 0.52 -25.46
N ALA A 143 -4.79 0.96 -26.15
CA ALA A 143 -4.90 1.50 -27.51
C ALA A 143 -5.39 0.43 -28.48
N ILE A 144 -4.89 -0.80 -28.41
CA ILE A 144 -5.35 -1.92 -29.22
C ILE A 144 -6.86 -2.19 -29.01
N ALA A 145 -7.33 -2.20 -27.77
CA ALA A 145 -8.74 -2.33 -27.47
C ALA A 145 -9.57 -1.21 -28.11
N GLN A 146 -9.13 0.05 -27.98
CA GLN A 146 -9.79 1.19 -28.60
C GLN A 146 -9.80 1.13 -30.14
N ILE A 147 -8.72 0.61 -30.76
CA ILE A 147 -8.66 0.40 -32.21
C ILE A 147 -9.71 -0.64 -32.63
N LYS A 148 -9.82 -1.75 -31.93
CA LYS A 148 -10.79 -2.83 -32.21
C LYS A 148 -12.23 -2.32 -32.09
N ASP A 149 -12.53 -1.57 -31.03
CA ASP A 149 -13.85 -0.97 -30.81
C ASP A 149 -14.17 0.04 -31.95
N ALA A 150 -13.20 0.90 -32.28
CA ALA A 150 -13.36 1.86 -33.37
C ALA A 150 -13.53 1.16 -34.73
N ALA A 151 -12.79 0.10 -34.99
CA ALA A 151 -12.92 -0.68 -36.23
C ALA A 151 -14.30 -1.36 -36.34
N ALA A 152 -14.84 -1.87 -35.23
CA ALA A 152 -16.18 -2.43 -35.20
C ALA A 152 -17.26 -1.38 -35.51
N ILE A 153 -17.14 -0.18 -34.90
CA ILE A 153 -18.03 0.95 -35.18
C ILE A 153 -17.91 1.40 -36.63
N HIS A 154 -16.68 1.53 -37.14
CA HIS A 154 -16.41 1.90 -38.53
C HIS A 154 -17.05 0.90 -39.50
N ALA A 155 -16.85 -0.38 -39.31
CA ALA A 155 -17.43 -1.44 -40.16
C ALA A 155 -18.97 -1.40 -40.15
N LYS A 156 -19.58 -1.23 -38.99
CA LYS A 156 -21.04 -1.12 -38.81
C LYS A 156 -21.63 0.08 -39.52
N LEU A 157 -20.97 1.24 -39.42
CA LEU A 157 -21.51 2.51 -39.90
C LEU A 157 -21.03 2.89 -41.32
N LYS A 158 -20.09 2.13 -41.89
CA LYS A 158 -19.58 2.35 -43.23
C LYS A 158 -20.69 2.42 -44.30
N PRO A 159 -21.72 1.53 -44.32
CA PRO A 159 -22.81 1.65 -45.31
C PRO A 159 -23.58 2.96 -45.25
N ILE A 160 -23.79 3.51 -44.04
CA ILE A 160 -24.46 4.80 -43.85
C ILE A 160 -23.59 5.93 -44.40
N HIS A 161 -22.30 5.91 -44.08
CA HIS A 161 -21.34 6.88 -44.57
C HIS A 161 -21.18 6.82 -46.11
N ASP A 162 -21.10 5.63 -46.68
CA ASP A 162 -21.01 5.45 -48.14
C ASP A 162 -22.30 5.95 -48.85
N THR A 163 -23.45 5.74 -48.24
CA THR A 163 -24.72 6.28 -48.73
C THR A 163 -24.73 7.82 -48.70
N PHE A 164 -24.19 8.42 -47.59
CA PHE A 164 -24.03 9.86 -47.49
C PHE A 164 -23.10 10.43 -48.58
N LEU A 165 -22.00 9.76 -48.88
CA LEU A 165 -21.08 10.19 -49.94
C LEU A 165 -21.69 10.12 -51.35
N LYS A 166 -22.58 9.16 -51.61
CA LYS A 166 -23.27 8.99 -52.89
C LYS A 166 -24.34 10.04 -53.16
N LYS A 167 -24.76 10.85 -52.15
CA LYS A 167 -25.74 11.91 -52.33
C LYS A 167 -25.11 13.10 -53.03
N ASN A 168 -25.53 13.37 -54.28
CA ASN A 168 -24.99 14.45 -55.13
C ASN A 168 -25.64 15.80 -54.89
N PHE A 169 -26.93 15.84 -54.49
CA PHE A 169 -27.67 17.07 -54.29
C PHE A 169 -27.54 17.56 -52.83
N LYS A 170 -27.20 18.84 -52.63
CA LYS A 170 -26.96 19.44 -51.31
C LYS A 170 -28.15 19.23 -50.35
N LEU A 171 -29.37 19.54 -50.80
CA LEU A 171 -30.58 19.37 -49.99
C LEU A 171 -30.81 17.95 -49.49
N THR A 172 -30.62 16.93 -50.36
CA THR A 172 -30.77 15.54 -49.99
C THR A 172 -29.63 15.06 -49.10
N LYS A 173 -28.45 15.63 -49.28
CA LYS A 173 -27.27 15.35 -48.45
C LYS A 173 -27.43 15.94 -47.05
N ASP A 174 -27.89 17.21 -46.95
CA ASP A 174 -28.11 17.89 -45.67
C ASP A 174 -29.25 17.23 -44.86
N ALA A 175 -30.34 16.83 -45.53
CA ALA A 175 -31.43 16.10 -44.91
C ALA A 175 -30.98 14.75 -44.37
N TYR A 176 -30.21 13.99 -45.17
CA TYR A 176 -29.62 12.70 -44.71
C TYR A 176 -28.64 12.87 -43.61
N ALA A 177 -27.78 13.87 -43.64
CA ALA A 177 -26.84 14.19 -42.59
C ALA A 177 -27.56 14.54 -41.26
N SER A 178 -28.68 15.28 -41.35
CA SER A 178 -29.47 15.61 -40.17
C SER A 178 -30.17 14.37 -39.57
N GLN A 179 -30.65 13.47 -40.42
CA GLN A 179 -31.28 12.21 -39.99
C GLN A 179 -30.33 11.24 -39.37
N HIS A 180 -29.07 11.15 -39.85
CA HIS A 180 -28.03 10.21 -39.43
C HIS A 180 -26.85 10.91 -38.74
N LYS A 181 -27.11 12.00 -38.04
CA LYS A 181 -26.06 12.84 -37.45
C LYS A 181 -25.21 12.07 -36.47
N GLU A 182 -25.84 11.34 -35.55
CA GLU A 182 -25.15 10.58 -34.51
C GLU A 182 -24.27 9.46 -35.09
N GLU A 183 -24.78 8.74 -36.10
CA GLU A 183 -24.04 7.67 -36.76
C GLU A 183 -22.84 8.23 -37.58
N LEU A 184 -23.01 9.34 -38.29
CA LEU A 184 -21.94 9.99 -39.03
C LEU A 184 -20.87 10.55 -38.07
N ASP A 185 -21.28 11.16 -36.96
CA ASP A 185 -20.35 11.63 -35.94
C ASP A 185 -19.59 10.48 -35.28
N ALA A 186 -20.29 9.36 -34.98
CA ALA A 186 -19.67 8.14 -34.43
C ALA A 186 -18.68 7.53 -35.44
N PHE A 187 -19.03 7.46 -36.73
CA PHE A 187 -18.14 7.01 -37.80
C PHE A 187 -16.87 7.86 -37.86
N ASN A 188 -17.04 9.19 -37.92
CA ASN A 188 -15.93 10.13 -37.98
C ASN A 188 -15.02 10.03 -36.76
N LYS A 189 -15.62 9.85 -35.57
CA LYS A 189 -14.85 9.60 -34.32
C LYS A 189 -14.06 8.29 -34.38
N ALA A 190 -14.66 7.22 -34.90
CA ALA A 190 -14.00 5.94 -35.07
C ALA A 190 -12.82 6.06 -36.04
N VAL A 191 -12.99 6.70 -37.20
CA VAL A 191 -11.92 6.96 -38.18
C VAL A 191 -10.78 7.76 -37.54
N ARG A 192 -11.07 8.84 -36.81
CA ARG A 192 -10.04 9.64 -36.12
C ARG A 192 -9.28 8.81 -35.08
N THR A 193 -9.99 7.96 -34.33
CA THR A 193 -9.35 7.08 -33.35
C THR A 193 -8.42 6.08 -34.02
N MET A 194 -8.86 5.42 -35.09
CA MET A 194 -8.05 4.48 -35.85
C MET A 194 -6.83 5.17 -36.45
N MET A 195 -6.98 6.32 -37.10
CA MET A 195 -5.85 7.08 -37.65
C MET A 195 -4.86 7.53 -36.58
N LYS A 196 -5.33 7.97 -35.43
CA LYS A 196 -4.47 8.41 -34.31
C LYS A 196 -3.68 7.28 -33.69
N LEU A 197 -4.29 6.11 -33.48
CA LEU A 197 -3.71 5.00 -32.70
C LEU A 197 -3.07 3.92 -33.57
N ASN A 198 -3.54 3.75 -34.81
CA ASN A 198 -3.08 2.72 -35.75
C ASN A 198 -2.43 3.30 -37.01
N GLY A 199 -2.55 4.60 -37.26
CA GLY A 199 -2.04 5.25 -38.48
C GLY A 199 -2.80 4.89 -39.75
N SER A 200 -3.82 4.04 -39.69
CA SER A 200 -4.61 3.55 -40.83
C SER A 200 -6.04 3.24 -40.40
N THR A 201 -6.96 3.32 -41.34
CA THR A 201 -8.35 2.85 -41.19
C THR A 201 -8.51 1.37 -41.54
N THR A 202 -7.50 0.75 -42.15
CA THR A 202 -7.42 -0.71 -42.32
C THR A 202 -6.78 -1.33 -41.09
N VAL A 203 -7.45 -2.30 -40.50
CA VAL A 203 -7.01 -2.97 -39.28
C VAL A 203 -6.78 -4.44 -39.57
N ASP A 204 -5.55 -4.90 -39.31
CA ASP A 204 -5.23 -6.32 -39.25
C ASP A 204 -5.49 -6.81 -37.80
N PHE A 205 -6.64 -7.43 -37.59
CA PHE A 205 -7.03 -7.95 -36.28
C PHE A 205 -6.11 -9.07 -35.81
N SER A 206 -5.60 -9.90 -36.73
CA SER A 206 -4.70 -11.00 -36.37
C SER A 206 -3.37 -10.47 -35.82
N ALA A 207 -2.80 -9.45 -36.49
CA ALA A 207 -1.59 -8.80 -36.04
C ALA A 207 -1.79 -8.08 -34.70
N LEU A 208 -2.95 -7.41 -34.49
CA LEU A 208 -3.28 -6.76 -33.20
C LEU A 208 -3.50 -7.78 -32.09
N ASP A 209 -4.08 -8.95 -32.38
CA ASP A 209 -4.27 -10.01 -31.38
C ASP A 209 -2.93 -10.62 -30.98
N ALA A 210 -2.05 -10.85 -31.94
CA ALA A 210 -0.69 -11.32 -31.67
C ALA A 210 0.10 -10.31 -30.84
N GLU A 211 0.03 -9.00 -31.21
CA GLU A 211 0.66 -7.91 -30.44
C GLU A 211 0.11 -7.84 -29.01
N PHE A 212 -1.22 -7.90 -28.85
CA PHE A 212 -1.86 -7.88 -27.54
C PHE A 212 -1.40 -9.03 -26.66
N SER A 213 -1.36 -10.24 -27.18
CA SER A 213 -0.90 -11.44 -26.49
C SER A 213 0.57 -11.34 -26.06
N ALA A 214 1.42 -10.85 -26.97
CA ALA A 214 2.84 -10.61 -26.66
C ALA A 214 3.02 -9.56 -25.56
N LEU A 215 2.27 -8.44 -25.62
CA LEU A 215 2.28 -7.41 -24.58
C LEU A 215 1.74 -7.93 -23.24
N GLN A 216 0.73 -8.78 -23.24
CA GLN A 216 0.18 -9.39 -22.05
C GLN A 216 1.20 -10.32 -21.38
N SER A 217 1.85 -11.19 -22.16
CA SER A 217 2.91 -12.08 -21.69
C SER A 217 4.10 -11.28 -21.13
N GLY A 218 4.60 -10.31 -21.89
CA GLY A 218 5.69 -9.44 -21.44
C GLY A 218 5.34 -8.62 -20.21
N SER A 219 4.07 -8.19 -20.07
CA SER A 219 3.60 -7.49 -18.84
C SER A 219 3.55 -8.41 -17.64
N ALA A 220 3.19 -9.69 -17.80
CA ALA A 220 3.21 -10.68 -16.73
C ALA A 220 4.64 -10.94 -16.24
N GLU A 221 5.61 -11.05 -17.15
CA GLU A 221 7.02 -11.20 -16.82
C GLU A 221 7.56 -9.97 -16.06
N LEU A 222 7.28 -8.75 -16.55
CA LEU A 222 7.68 -7.51 -15.87
C LEU A 222 7.08 -7.39 -14.47
N ARG A 223 5.84 -7.82 -14.28
CA ARG A 223 5.22 -7.85 -12.94
C ARG A 223 5.94 -8.84 -12.02
N SER A 224 6.23 -10.03 -12.51
CA SER A 224 6.98 -11.02 -11.73
C SER A 224 8.37 -10.49 -11.33
N GLN A 225 9.09 -9.83 -12.23
CA GLN A 225 10.37 -9.18 -11.91
C GLN A 225 10.21 -8.05 -10.88
N LEU A 226 9.14 -7.25 -10.95
CA LEU A 226 8.87 -6.22 -9.95
C LEU A 226 8.46 -6.81 -8.61
N GLU A 227 7.75 -7.93 -8.58
CA GLU A 227 7.37 -8.64 -7.36
C GLU A 227 8.59 -9.20 -6.63
N THR A 228 9.61 -9.70 -7.36
CA THR A 228 10.88 -10.15 -6.75
C THR A 228 11.66 -9.02 -6.09
N LEU A 229 11.55 -7.78 -6.62
CA LEU A 229 12.21 -6.59 -6.04
C LEU A 229 11.39 -5.95 -4.91
N GLN A 230 10.11 -6.28 -4.77
CA GLN A 230 9.20 -5.63 -3.83
C GLN A 230 9.61 -5.79 -2.34
N PRO A 231 10.09 -6.96 -1.87
CA PRO A 231 10.58 -7.12 -0.50
C PRO A 231 11.72 -6.15 -0.20
N ASP A 232 12.71 -6.05 -1.08
CA ASP A 232 13.87 -5.18 -0.91
C ASP A 232 13.47 -3.70 -0.93
N ILE A 233 12.59 -3.31 -1.86
CA ILE A 233 12.04 -1.96 -1.91
C ILE A 233 11.33 -1.61 -0.60
N SER A 234 10.57 -2.54 -0.05
CA SER A 234 9.82 -2.33 1.20
C SER A 234 10.76 -2.27 2.40
N ALA A 235 11.76 -3.15 2.47
CA ALA A 235 12.76 -3.17 3.53
C ALA A 235 13.55 -1.85 3.56
N LEU A 236 14.14 -1.44 2.44
CA LEU A 236 14.91 -0.21 2.34
C LEU A 236 14.08 1.04 2.64
N LYS A 237 12.82 1.11 2.21
CA LYS A 237 11.92 2.22 2.53
C LYS A 237 11.61 2.30 4.02
N ASN A 238 11.38 1.18 4.66
CA ASN A 238 11.11 1.14 6.10
C ASN A 238 12.36 1.54 6.89
N ILE A 239 13.51 1.00 6.55
CA ILE A 239 14.80 1.35 7.16
C ILE A 239 15.04 2.86 7.01
N ARG A 240 14.91 3.40 5.81
CA ARG A 240 15.06 4.84 5.57
C ARG A 240 14.12 5.68 6.43
N LYS A 241 12.85 5.31 6.49
CA LYS A 241 11.85 5.98 7.33
C LYS A 241 12.24 5.97 8.81
N TYR A 242 12.76 4.85 9.32
CA TYR A 242 13.17 4.73 10.72
C TYR A 242 14.36 5.63 11.03
N ILE A 243 15.35 5.63 10.14
CA ILE A 243 16.54 6.47 10.25
C ILE A 243 16.18 7.97 10.16
N ASP A 244 15.35 8.36 9.20
CA ASP A 244 14.91 9.75 9.06
C ASP A 244 14.17 10.25 10.30
N MET A 245 13.40 9.40 11.00
CA MET A 245 12.75 9.76 12.26
C MET A 245 13.77 10.07 13.37
N VAL A 246 14.85 9.30 13.45
CA VAL A 246 15.92 9.51 14.46
C VAL A 246 16.71 10.77 14.14
N LEU A 247 17.17 10.92 12.90
CA LEU A 247 17.95 12.07 12.47
C LEU A 247 17.17 13.38 12.62
N ASN A 248 15.90 13.41 12.29
CA ASN A 248 15.05 14.59 12.50
C ASN A 248 14.91 14.95 13.98
N LYS A 249 14.77 13.96 14.89
CA LYS A 249 14.74 14.22 16.33
C LYS A 249 16.08 14.77 16.82
N GLN A 250 17.20 14.22 16.39
CA GLN A 250 18.54 14.67 16.76
C GLN A 250 18.78 16.12 16.31
N GLN A 251 18.36 16.50 15.08
CA GLN A 251 18.45 17.87 14.58
C GLN A 251 17.59 18.84 15.40
N LEU A 252 16.41 18.43 15.87
CA LEU A 252 15.53 19.25 16.73
C LEU A 252 16.06 19.40 18.14
N SER A 253 16.88 18.45 18.61
CA SER A 253 17.45 18.43 19.95
C SER A 253 18.83 19.10 20.02
N ALA A 254 19.44 19.44 18.89
CA ALA A 254 20.72 20.12 18.84
C ALA A 254 20.57 21.58 19.32
N PRO A 255 21.46 22.09 20.19
CA PRO A 255 21.42 23.48 20.64
C PRO A 255 21.66 24.41 19.44
N GLY A 256 20.63 25.06 18.93
CA GLY A 256 20.59 25.91 17.74
C GLY A 256 19.73 25.45 16.59
N GLY A 257 19.17 24.27 16.65
CA GLY A 257 18.18 23.78 15.67
C GLY A 257 16.89 24.60 15.78
N LYS A 258 16.55 25.35 14.71
CA LYS A 258 15.24 25.98 14.59
C LYS A 258 14.20 24.87 14.60
N THR A 259 13.36 24.86 15.62
CA THR A 259 12.15 24.03 15.63
C THR A 259 11.36 24.33 14.35
N PRO A 260 11.11 23.37 13.44
CA PRO A 260 10.13 23.58 12.39
C PRO A 260 8.79 23.79 13.09
N GLU A 261 8.18 24.91 12.76
CA GLU A 261 6.98 25.46 13.38
C GLU A 261 5.91 24.41 13.70
N LYS A 262 5.81 24.01 14.97
CA LYS A 262 4.56 23.42 15.49
C LYS A 262 3.37 24.36 15.32
N GLU A 263 3.63 25.67 15.17
CA GLU A 263 2.60 26.67 14.84
C GLU A 263 1.94 26.44 13.48
N SER A 264 2.64 25.92 12.47
CA SER A 264 2.08 25.69 11.16
C SER A 264 0.97 24.63 11.15
N VAL A 265 1.12 23.54 11.90
CA VAL A 265 0.11 22.45 11.97
C VAL A 265 -1.09 22.87 12.81
N LEU A 266 -0.88 23.57 13.92
CA LEU A 266 -1.97 24.12 14.73
C LEU A 266 -2.74 25.21 13.97
N LYS A 267 -2.06 26.12 13.27
CA LYS A 267 -2.69 27.12 12.41
C LYS A 267 -3.47 26.47 11.24
N GLN A 268 -2.95 25.42 10.64
CA GLN A 268 -3.66 24.67 9.60
C GLN A 268 -4.89 23.94 10.16
N LEU A 269 -4.80 23.36 11.35
CA LEU A 269 -5.93 22.73 12.03
C LEU A 269 -6.99 23.76 12.44
N GLU A 270 -6.60 24.93 12.91
CA GLU A 270 -7.50 26.03 13.23
C GLU A 270 -8.17 26.60 11.97
N GLN A 271 -7.43 26.74 10.86
CA GLN A 271 -7.99 27.14 9.57
C GLN A 271 -9.00 26.13 9.04
N LEU A 272 -8.69 24.82 9.12
CA LEU A 272 -9.62 23.75 8.72
C LEU A 272 -10.85 23.69 9.61
N GLN A 273 -10.75 24.01 10.90
CA GLN A 273 -11.89 24.11 11.81
C GLN A 273 -12.74 25.35 11.52
N GLN A 274 -12.11 26.49 11.18
CA GLN A 274 -12.81 27.70 10.79
C GLN A 274 -13.51 27.54 9.41
N GLU A 275 -12.93 26.84 8.47
CA GLU A 275 -13.57 26.52 7.19
C GLU A 275 -14.77 25.57 7.36
N LYS A 276 -14.64 24.56 8.22
CA LYS A 276 -15.76 23.65 8.54
C LYS A 276 -16.90 24.39 9.27
N SER A 277 -16.60 25.37 10.12
CA SER A 277 -17.63 26.19 10.78
C SER A 277 -18.32 27.17 9.82
N LYS A 278 -17.59 27.72 8.84
CA LYS A 278 -18.15 28.57 7.78
C LYS A 278 -19.06 27.78 6.83
N HIS A 279 -18.67 26.55 6.47
CA HIS A 279 -19.52 25.68 5.65
C HIS A 279 -20.80 25.19 6.35
N LYS A 280 -20.80 25.11 7.69
CA LYS A 280 -21.99 24.74 8.46
C LYS A 280 -23.01 25.87 8.61
N ALA A 281 -22.60 27.12 8.35
CA ALA A 281 -23.44 28.30 8.45
C ALA A 281 -24.19 28.69 7.15
N ILE A 282 -23.95 27.97 6.03
CA ILE A 282 -24.49 28.30 4.70
C ILE A 282 -25.50 27.24 4.22
N THR A 283 -26.15 26.50 5.06
CA THR A 283 -27.30 25.69 4.68
C THR A 283 -28.57 26.35 5.23
N PRO A 284 -29.33 27.18 4.49
CA PRO A 284 -30.65 27.59 4.90
C PRO A 284 -31.60 26.40 4.73
N MET A 285 -32.24 26.06 5.81
CA MET A 285 -33.37 25.14 5.88
C MET A 285 -34.57 25.81 5.19
N ASN A 286 -34.81 25.51 3.91
CA ASN A 286 -36.11 25.76 3.29
C ASN A 286 -37.03 24.59 3.62
N ARG A 287 -37.83 24.79 4.63
CA ARG A 287 -39.05 24.06 4.87
C ARG A 287 -40.17 24.95 4.37
N GLU A 288 -40.69 24.72 3.19
CA GLU A 288 -42.00 25.24 2.78
C GLU A 288 -43.04 24.16 3.05
N GLU A 289 -43.89 24.49 4.00
CA GLU A 289 -45.23 23.94 4.15
C GLU A 289 -46.08 24.49 2.98
N SER A 290 -46.91 23.62 2.38
CA SER A 290 -48.19 24.00 1.74
C SER A 290 -49.08 22.77 1.72
N LEU A 291 -50.13 22.85 2.47
CA LEU A 291 -51.55 22.79 2.15
C LEU A 291 -51.95 21.82 1.01
#